data_8407e5bafa7fb406539ed25ca9b0f156
#
_entry.id   8407e5bafa7fb406539ed25ca9b0f156
#
_cell.length_a   1.000
_cell.length_b   1.000
_cell.length_c   1.000
_cell.angle_alpha   90.00
_cell.angle_beta   90.00
_cell.angle_gamma   90.00
#
_symmetry.space_group_name_H-M   'P 1'
#
loop_
_entity.id
_entity.type
_entity.pdbx_description
1 polymer ?
#
loop_
_entity_poly.entity_id
_entity_poly.type
_entity_poly.pdbx_seq_one_letter_code
_entity_poly.pdbx_strand_id
1 'polypeptide(L)'
;MINLFYAYQPLLDFFLLNAGFALSQYIVLRAGVFSIATVGIVSVGAYFAAIVMKNYGLSIWLVAPAAAVVGLAIGLLLSIPLARLRGPYQAIATLAFVQIVAAIALYAEPLTGGALGMNDIPKQVSTLGLLLALAIVLYILGSLSSTRVGHIFDALRQDEAVAGSLGISITFHHALAFALSGAIAALFGALQAGYIYSIEPHQYGFAMLAMTLAAVILGGRRSIWGPIVGAAIMTFLPEIARPLAENRLLLNGLLLIVVIIFLPRGVVDGLIEVARRRRRPAASAPVGEKAASEVRA
;
A
#
# COMPACT_ATOMS: atom_id res chain seq x y z
N MET A 1 -33.77 -2.84 3.05
CA MET A 1 -32.51 -2.60 2.32
C MET A 1 -31.68 -1.47 2.95
N ILE A 2 -32.28 -0.35 3.37
CA ILE A 2 -31.57 0.79 3.97
C ILE A 2 -30.83 0.41 5.27
N ASN A 3 -31.43 -0.37 6.14
CA ASN A 3 -30.80 -0.81 7.40
C ASN A 3 -29.57 -1.72 7.19
N LEU A 4 -29.54 -2.51 6.11
CA LEU A 4 -28.41 -3.37 5.79
C LEU A 4 -27.21 -2.55 5.33
N PHE A 5 -27.44 -1.49 4.56
CA PHE A 5 -26.39 -0.59 4.10
C PHE A 5 -25.69 0.11 5.28
N TYR A 6 -26.45 0.64 6.24
CA TYR A 6 -25.87 1.28 7.43
C TYR A 6 -25.11 0.31 8.32
N ALA A 7 -25.49 -0.96 8.37
CA ALA A 7 -24.79 -1.98 9.14
C ALA A 7 -23.40 -2.32 8.57
N TYR A 8 -23.24 -2.29 7.24
CA TYR A 8 -21.98 -2.63 6.56
C TYR A 8 -21.16 -1.40 6.14
N GLN A 9 -21.67 -0.20 6.33
CA GLN A 9 -20.99 1.05 5.99
C GLN A 9 -19.60 1.16 6.66
N PRO A 10 -19.40 0.90 7.97
CA PRO A 10 -18.07 0.96 8.58
C PRO A 10 -17.07 -0.01 7.96
N LEU A 11 -17.53 -1.20 7.56
CA LEU A 11 -16.71 -2.20 6.92
C LEU A 11 -16.21 -1.74 5.54
N LEU A 12 -17.08 -1.07 4.81
CA LEU A 12 -16.75 -0.47 3.51
C LEU A 12 -15.75 0.69 3.68
N ASP A 13 -15.94 1.53 4.70
CA ASP A 13 -15.04 2.64 5.00
C ASP A 13 -13.64 2.14 5.39
N PHE A 14 -13.55 1.11 6.23
CA PHE A 14 -12.27 0.46 6.54
C PHE A 14 -11.62 -0.20 5.32
N PHE A 15 -12.41 -0.80 4.43
CA PHE A 15 -11.90 -1.32 3.16
C PHE A 15 -11.29 -0.20 2.30
N LEU A 16 -11.96 0.94 2.16
CA LEU A 16 -11.47 2.08 1.38
C LEU A 16 -10.15 2.64 1.95
N LEU A 17 -10.04 2.76 3.27
CA LEU A 17 -8.81 3.17 3.96
C LEU A 17 -7.69 2.16 3.73
N ASN A 18 -7.94 0.87 3.95
CA ASN A 18 -6.95 -0.20 3.75
C ASN A 18 -6.51 -0.31 2.28
N ALA A 19 -7.41 -0.08 1.32
CA ALA A 19 -7.07 -0.02 -0.09
C ALA A 19 -6.11 1.16 -0.38
N GLY A 20 -6.32 2.31 0.23
CA GLY A 20 -5.41 3.46 0.13
C GLY A 20 -4.01 3.15 0.70
N PHE A 21 -3.93 2.52 1.87
CA PHE A 21 -2.66 2.09 2.47
C PHE A 21 -1.95 1.06 1.59
N ALA A 22 -2.70 0.08 1.06
CA ALA A 22 -2.14 -0.92 0.16
C ALA A 22 -1.65 -0.31 -1.16
N LEU A 23 -2.33 0.69 -1.73
CA LEU A 23 -1.89 1.40 -2.93
C LEU A 23 -0.60 2.21 -2.68
N SER A 24 -0.47 2.84 -1.51
CA SER A 24 0.78 3.49 -1.12
C SER A 24 1.94 2.50 -1.07
N GLN A 25 1.76 1.35 -0.40
CA GLN A 25 2.76 0.29 -0.30
C GLN A 25 3.10 -0.32 -1.67
N TYR A 26 2.10 -0.46 -2.55
CA TYR A 26 2.25 -1.01 -3.89
C TYR A 26 3.25 -0.24 -4.76
N ILE A 27 3.27 1.10 -4.70
CA ILE A 27 4.15 1.91 -5.56
C ILE A 27 5.61 1.58 -5.32
N VAL A 28 6.02 1.50 -4.05
CA VAL A 28 7.41 1.22 -3.66
C VAL A 28 7.78 -0.21 -4.07
N LEU A 29 6.90 -1.19 -3.83
CA LEU A 29 7.12 -2.57 -4.23
C LEU A 29 7.15 -2.73 -5.76
N ARG A 30 6.37 -1.94 -6.50
CA ARG A 30 6.40 -1.91 -7.96
C ARG A 30 7.71 -1.35 -8.50
N ALA A 31 8.29 -0.35 -7.83
CA ALA A 31 9.60 0.20 -8.18
C ALA A 31 10.78 -0.73 -7.83
N GLY A 32 10.53 -1.91 -7.26
CA GLY A 32 11.57 -2.87 -6.89
C GLY A 32 12.13 -2.70 -5.49
N VAL A 33 11.68 -1.70 -4.74
CA VAL A 33 12.16 -1.43 -3.39
C VAL A 33 11.32 -2.16 -2.35
N PHE A 34 11.95 -2.95 -1.49
CA PHE A 34 11.30 -3.58 -0.36
C PHE A 34 11.33 -2.66 0.86
N SER A 35 10.32 -1.80 0.96
CA SER A 35 10.18 -0.83 2.05
C SER A 35 8.89 -1.07 2.82
N ILE A 36 8.97 -0.87 4.12
CA ILE A 36 7.83 -0.94 5.05
C ILE A 36 7.59 0.39 5.78
N ALA A 37 8.18 1.49 5.28
CA ALA A 37 8.05 2.83 5.84
C ALA A 37 6.62 3.38 5.77
N THR A 38 5.77 2.83 4.92
CA THR A 38 4.42 3.31 4.63
C THR A 38 3.60 3.54 5.90
N VAL A 39 3.61 2.59 6.85
CA VAL A 39 2.84 2.70 8.09
C VAL A 39 3.32 3.85 8.97
N GLY A 40 4.64 4.08 9.03
CA GLY A 40 5.18 5.25 9.73
C GLY A 40 4.70 6.57 9.11
N ILE A 41 4.66 6.65 7.79
CA ILE A 41 4.18 7.85 7.10
C ILE A 41 2.66 8.02 7.26
N VAL A 42 1.89 6.93 7.27
CA VAL A 42 0.46 6.95 7.62
C VAL A 42 0.27 7.54 9.01
N SER A 43 1.05 7.08 10.00
CA SER A 43 1.02 7.61 11.37
C SER A 43 1.29 9.11 11.39
N VAL A 44 2.36 9.58 10.71
CA VAL A 44 2.66 11.02 10.64
C VAL A 44 1.50 11.80 10.01
N GLY A 45 0.92 11.31 8.92
CA GLY A 45 -0.24 11.93 8.27
C GLY A 45 -1.46 12.01 9.18
N ALA A 46 -1.73 10.94 9.94
CA ALA A 46 -2.84 10.88 10.89
C ALA A 46 -2.66 11.87 12.05
N TYR A 47 -1.49 11.86 12.69
CA TYR A 47 -1.19 12.80 13.80
C TYR A 47 -1.15 14.24 13.32
N PHE A 48 -0.55 14.51 12.15
CA PHE A 48 -0.58 15.84 11.56
C PHE A 48 -2.01 16.35 11.37
N ALA A 49 -2.87 15.52 10.78
CA ALA A 49 -4.28 15.89 10.58
C ALA A 49 -5.00 16.08 11.91
N ALA A 50 -4.84 15.18 12.86
CA ALA A 50 -5.47 15.26 14.17
C ALA A 50 -5.08 16.54 14.91
N ILE A 51 -3.79 16.92 14.93
CA ILE A 51 -3.27 18.13 15.57
C ILE A 51 -3.85 19.37 14.90
N VAL A 52 -3.83 19.42 13.57
CA VAL A 52 -4.29 20.59 12.82
C VAL A 52 -5.80 20.77 12.94
N MET A 53 -6.57 19.68 12.83
CA MET A 53 -8.03 19.73 12.97
C MET A 53 -8.46 20.12 14.38
N LYS A 54 -7.79 19.59 15.42
CA LYS A 54 -8.14 19.86 16.82
C LYS A 54 -7.74 21.27 17.27
N ASN A 55 -6.54 21.72 16.91
CA ASN A 55 -6.01 23.00 17.40
C ASN A 55 -6.46 24.20 16.56
N TYR A 56 -6.61 24.04 15.25
CA TYR A 56 -6.93 25.12 14.33
C TYR A 56 -8.35 25.04 13.76
N GLY A 57 -9.10 23.97 14.04
CA GLY A 57 -10.46 23.79 13.53
C GLY A 57 -10.57 23.71 12.01
N LEU A 58 -9.47 23.39 11.30
CA LEU A 58 -9.45 23.36 9.85
C LEU A 58 -10.21 22.14 9.31
N SER A 59 -10.84 22.32 8.16
CA SER A 59 -11.55 21.25 7.47
C SER A 59 -10.56 20.18 6.95
N ILE A 60 -10.96 18.91 7.05
CA ILE A 60 -10.18 17.76 6.52
C ILE A 60 -9.83 17.92 5.03
N TRP A 61 -10.68 18.58 4.25
CA TRP A 61 -10.46 18.80 2.82
C TRP A 61 -9.26 19.70 2.51
N LEU A 62 -8.84 20.56 3.45
CA LEU A 62 -7.61 21.35 3.38
C LEU A 62 -6.45 20.61 4.02
N VAL A 63 -6.72 19.90 5.11
CA VAL A 63 -5.69 19.21 5.91
C VAL A 63 -5.17 17.96 5.19
N ALA A 64 -6.02 17.20 4.50
CA ALA A 64 -5.61 15.99 3.83
C ALA A 64 -4.63 16.24 2.65
N PRO A 65 -4.82 17.20 1.76
CA PRO A 65 -3.79 17.58 0.79
C PRO A 65 -2.50 18.10 1.41
N ALA A 66 -2.60 18.87 2.52
CA ALA A 66 -1.42 19.32 3.25
C ALA A 66 -0.64 18.14 3.86
N ALA A 67 -1.34 17.16 4.44
CA ALA A 67 -0.73 15.92 4.90
C ALA A 67 -0.06 15.15 3.77
N ALA A 68 -0.65 15.11 2.58
CA ALA A 68 -0.03 14.48 1.41
C ALA A 68 1.30 15.16 1.02
N VAL A 69 1.38 16.49 1.10
CA VAL A 69 2.64 17.23 0.87
C VAL A 69 3.67 16.90 1.94
N VAL A 70 3.27 16.83 3.20
CA VAL A 70 4.16 16.39 4.30
C VAL A 70 4.67 14.97 4.05
N GLY A 71 3.79 14.05 3.69
CA GLY A 71 4.16 12.67 3.37
C GLY A 71 5.09 12.55 2.18
N LEU A 72 4.87 13.38 1.14
CA LEU A 72 5.77 13.49 -0.02
C LEU A 72 7.17 13.92 0.42
N ALA A 73 7.26 14.97 1.25
CA ALA A 73 8.54 15.48 1.75
C ALA A 73 9.28 14.42 2.59
N ILE A 74 8.56 13.71 3.47
CA ILE A 74 9.13 12.62 4.28
C ILE A 74 9.58 11.46 3.38
N GLY A 75 8.80 11.08 2.38
CA GLY A 75 9.18 10.05 1.40
C GLY A 75 10.46 10.41 0.66
N LEU A 76 10.59 11.66 0.19
CA LEU A 76 11.82 12.17 -0.43
C LEU A 76 13.00 12.13 0.55
N LEU A 77 12.81 12.59 1.78
CA LEU A 77 13.85 12.59 2.80
C LEU A 77 14.34 11.17 3.10
N LEU A 78 13.43 10.22 3.23
CA LEU A 78 13.75 8.80 3.44
C LEU A 78 14.48 8.18 2.26
N SER A 79 14.21 8.62 1.04
CA SER A 79 14.86 8.09 -0.14
C SER A 79 16.38 8.32 -0.14
N ILE A 80 16.86 9.38 0.51
CA ILE A 80 18.30 9.74 0.56
C ILE A 80 19.15 8.66 1.24
N PRO A 81 18.88 8.27 2.50
CA PRO A 81 19.64 7.21 3.15
C PRO A 81 19.36 5.83 2.52
N LEU A 82 18.13 5.58 2.07
CA LEU A 82 17.72 4.30 1.50
C LEU A 82 18.32 4.04 0.11
N ALA A 83 18.69 5.08 -0.63
CA ALA A 83 19.36 4.94 -1.93
C ALA A 83 20.72 4.19 -1.85
N ARG A 84 21.35 4.18 -0.67
CA ARG A 84 22.62 3.48 -0.42
C ARG A 84 22.42 2.04 0.07
N LEU A 85 21.20 1.66 0.43
CA LEU A 85 20.86 0.35 0.97
C LEU A 85 20.18 -0.51 -0.11
N ARG A 86 20.38 -1.82 -0.05
CA ARG A 86 19.77 -2.77 -1.00
C ARG A 86 19.18 -3.98 -0.27
N GLY A 87 18.12 -4.53 -0.85
CA GLY A 87 17.49 -5.76 -0.37
C GLY A 87 17.01 -5.69 1.08
N PRO A 88 17.37 -6.67 1.92
CA PRO A 88 16.87 -6.74 3.32
C PRO A 88 17.27 -5.54 4.19
N TYR A 89 18.38 -4.88 3.89
CA TYR A 89 18.83 -3.70 4.65
C TYR A 89 17.89 -2.51 4.49
N GLN A 90 17.23 -2.36 3.34
CA GLN A 90 16.17 -1.36 3.14
C GLN A 90 14.98 -1.64 4.05
N ALA A 91 14.58 -2.90 4.18
CA ALA A 91 13.47 -3.30 5.06
C ALA A 91 13.80 -2.98 6.52
N ILE A 92 15.01 -3.32 6.99
CA ILE A 92 15.45 -3.06 8.37
C ILE A 92 15.48 -1.55 8.64
N ALA A 93 16.03 -0.75 7.73
CA ALA A 93 16.10 0.70 7.89
C ALA A 93 14.70 1.35 7.90
N THR A 94 13.80 0.87 7.05
CA THR A 94 12.41 1.37 7.03
C THR A 94 11.61 0.91 8.24
N LEU A 95 11.88 -0.28 8.79
CA LEU A 95 11.31 -0.71 10.07
C LEU A 95 11.80 0.18 11.22
N ALA A 96 13.10 0.50 11.26
CA ALA A 96 13.64 1.44 12.25
C ALA A 96 12.96 2.81 12.18
N PHE A 97 12.70 3.32 10.97
CA PHE A 97 11.93 4.56 10.79
C PHE A 97 10.53 4.46 11.39
N VAL A 98 9.79 3.37 11.16
CA VAL A 98 8.45 3.16 11.75
C VAL A 98 8.54 3.19 13.28
N GLN A 99 9.57 2.56 13.87
CA GLN A 99 9.77 2.55 15.31
C GLN A 99 10.15 3.93 15.86
N ILE A 100 10.92 4.72 15.12
CA ILE A 100 11.24 6.11 15.49
C ILE A 100 9.96 6.94 15.50
N VAL A 101 9.12 6.84 14.47
CA VAL A 101 7.84 7.57 14.41
C VAL A 101 6.91 7.15 15.56
N ALA A 102 6.82 5.84 15.85
CA ALA A 102 6.03 5.33 16.97
C ALA A 102 6.56 5.86 18.32
N ALA A 103 7.88 5.91 18.50
CA ALA A 103 8.51 6.47 19.69
C ALA A 103 8.22 7.97 19.83
N ILE A 104 8.33 8.75 18.74
CA ILE A 104 7.98 10.17 18.73
C ILE A 104 6.51 10.34 19.12
N ALA A 105 5.60 9.56 18.54
CA ALA A 105 4.19 9.61 18.87
C ALA A 105 3.91 9.28 20.35
N LEU A 106 4.71 8.39 20.95
CA LEU A 106 4.57 7.99 22.34
C LEU A 106 5.15 9.02 23.33
N TYR A 107 6.32 9.59 23.00
CA TYR A 107 7.04 10.49 23.93
C TYR A 107 6.72 11.97 23.75
N ALA A 108 6.19 12.40 22.61
CA ALA A 108 5.76 13.78 22.38
C ALA A 108 4.36 14.05 22.98
N GLU A 109 4.16 13.67 24.24
CA GLU A 109 2.86 13.72 24.94
C GLU A 109 2.12 15.07 24.79
N PRO A 110 2.77 16.25 24.89
CA PRO A 110 2.08 17.52 24.73
C PRO A 110 1.42 17.74 23.37
N LEU A 111 1.90 17.04 22.32
CA LEU A 111 1.42 17.18 20.95
C LEU A 111 0.52 16.02 20.51
N THR A 112 0.86 14.81 20.94
CA THR A 112 0.25 13.56 20.44
C THR A 112 -0.70 12.91 21.44
N GLY A 113 -0.72 13.38 22.70
CA GLY A 113 -1.41 12.72 23.80
C GLY A 113 -0.68 11.48 24.35
N GLY A 114 0.53 11.20 23.86
CA GLY A 114 1.38 10.10 24.34
C GLY A 114 0.76 8.73 24.18
N ALA A 115 0.85 7.88 25.21
CA ALA A 115 0.35 6.51 25.20
C ALA A 115 -1.18 6.42 25.05
N LEU A 116 -1.92 7.44 25.53
CA LEU A 116 -3.38 7.52 25.43
C LEU A 116 -3.84 7.98 24.04
N GLY A 117 -2.92 8.47 23.22
CA GLY A 117 -3.22 8.99 21.89
C GLY A 117 -4.04 10.27 21.90
N MET A 118 -4.52 10.65 20.73
CA MET A 118 -5.39 11.82 20.57
C MET A 118 -6.85 11.40 20.48
N ASN A 119 -7.66 11.96 21.35
CA ASN A 119 -9.11 11.79 21.38
C ASN A 119 -9.82 13.09 20.98
N ASP A 120 -11.13 13.03 20.75
CA ASP A 120 -11.97 14.16 20.38
C ASP A 120 -11.61 14.79 19.03
N ILE A 121 -11.19 13.96 18.07
CA ILE A 121 -10.91 14.41 16.70
C ILE A 121 -12.26 14.65 16.00
N PRO A 122 -12.48 15.82 15.35
CA PRO A 122 -13.71 16.10 14.63
C PRO A 122 -13.94 15.10 13.50
N LYS A 123 -15.05 14.38 13.55
CA LYS A 123 -15.42 13.42 12.49
C LYS A 123 -15.96 14.18 11.27
N GLN A 124 -15.15 14.35 10.24
CA GLN A 124 -15.49 15.13 9.05
C GLN A 124 -15.46 14.29 7.77
N VAL A 125 -14.98 13.06 7.82
CA VAL A 125 -14.83 12.19 6.65
C VAL A 125 -16.06 11.31 6.50
N SER A 126 -16.67 11.36 5.31
CA SER A 126 -17.78 10.48 4.91
C SER A 126 -17.27 9.37 3.97
N THR A 127 -18.06 8.30 3.84
CA THR A 127 -17.82 7.21 2.87
C THR A 127 -17.61 7.73 1.46
N LEU A 128 -18.39 8.73 1.04
CA LEU A 128 -18.24 9.36 -0.28
C LEU A 128 -16.88 10.05 -0.41
N GLY A 129 -16.41 10.71 0.65
CA GLY A 129 -15.09 11.34 0.66
C GLY A 129 -13.95 10.35 0.52
N LEU A 130 -14.03 9.21 1.22
CA LEU A 130 -13.06 8.12 1.07
C LEU A 130 -13.06 7.54 -0.33
N LEU A 131 -14.24 7.34 -0.91
CA LEU A 131 -14.40 6.82 -2.26
C LEU A 131 -13.81 7.79 -3.30
N LEU A 132 -14.08 9.08 -3.17
CA LEU A 132 -13.51 10.11 -4.05
C LEU A 132 -11.98 10.17 -3.92
N ALA A 133 -11.44 10.15 -2.71
CA ALA A 133 -9.99 10.13 -2.49
C ALA A 133 -9.34 8.88 -3.13
N LEU A 134 -9.94 7.71 -2.94
CA LEU A 134 -9.46 6.47 -3.55
C LEU A 134 -9.54 6.54 -5.08
N ALA A 135 -10.65 7.05 -5.65
CA ALA A 135 -10.81 7.20 -7.09
C ALA A 135 -9.77 8.16 -7.70
N ILE A 136 -9.48 9.29 -7.03
CA ILE A 136 -8.44 10.23 -7.46
C ILE A 136 -7.07 9.55 -7.46
N VAL A 137 -6.71 8.84 -6.39
CA VAL A 137 -5.44 8.12 -6.30
C VAL A 137 -5.34 7.03 -7.36
N LEU A 138 -6.41 6.28 -7.59
CA LEU A 138 -6.46 5.27 -8.67
C LEU A 138 -6.29 5.88 -10.05
N TYR A 139 -6.91 7.03 -10.31
CA TYR A 139 -6.74 7.75 -11.56
C TYR A 139 -5.29 8.21 -11.76
N ILE A 140 -4.68 8.80 -10.72
CA ILE A 140 -3.27 9.25 -10.77
C ILE A 140 -2.34 8.05 -11.01
N LEU A 141 -2.50 6.95 -10.28
CA LEU A 141 -1.67 5.76 -10.43
C LEU A 141 -1.92 5.03 -11.75
N GLY A 142 -3.17 4.99 -12.21
CA GLY A 142 -3.55 4.46 -13.51
C GLY A 142 -2.88 5.22 -14.65
N SER A 143 -2.96 6.54 -14.61
CA SER A 143 -2.27 7.42 -15.54
C SER A 143 -0.76 7.25 -15.48
N LEU A 144 -0.17 7.23 -14.26
CA LEU A 144 1.26 7.00 -14.08
C LEU A 144 1.72 5.66 -14.66
N SER A 145 0.93 4.61 -14.51
CA SER A 145 1.28 3.28 -15.01
C SER A 145 1.37 3.18 -16.52
N SER A 146 0.67 4.04 -17.24
CA SER A 146 0.70 4.14 -18.71
C SER A 146 1.81 5.04 -19.24
N THR A 147 2.50 5.78 -18.36
CA THR A 147 3.61 6.66 -18.73
C THR A 147 4.96 5.94 -18.76
N ARG A 148 5.99 6.64 -19.26
CA ARG A 148 7.39 6.17 -19.23
C ARG A 148 7.84 5.81 -17.81
N VAL A 149 7.41 6.56 -16.79
CA VAL A 149 7.77 6.33 -15.39
C VAL A 149 7.25 4.97 -14.91
N GLY A 150 6.01 4.61 -15.24
CA GLY A 150 5.45 3.30 -14.89
C GLY A 150 6.22 2.14 -15.51
N HIS A 151 6.63 2.28 -16.77
CA HIS A 151 7.47 1.26 -17.44
C HIS A 151 8.87 1.17 -16.84
N ILE A 152 9.45 2.30 -16.41
CA ILE A 152 10.74 2.34 -15.73
C ILE A 152 10.65 1.62 -14.37
N PHE A 153 9.58 1.81 -13.60
CA PHE A 153 9.37 1.06 -12.36
C PHE A 153 9.32 -0.45 -12.61
N ASP A 154 8.65 -0.88 -13.67
CA ASP A 154 8.60 -2.29 -14.04
C ASP A 154 9.96 -2.83 -14.49
N ALA A 155 10.79 -2.03 -15.16
CA ALA A 155 12.16 -2.37 -15.53
C ALA A 155 13.08 -2.49 -14.30
N LEU A 156 13.06 -1.50 -13.40
CA LEU A 156 13.84 -1.50 -12.16
C LEU A 156 13.51 -2.72 -11.28
N ARG A 157 12.24 -3.08 -11.20
CA ARG A 157 11.81 -4.27 -10.44
C ARG A 157 12.35 -5.58 -11.03
N GLN A 158 12.56 -5.66 -12.35
CA GLN A 158 13.09 -6.87 -13.00
C GLN A 158 14.59 -7.00 -12.77
N ASP A 159 15.35 -5.96 -13.07
CA ASP A 159 16.80 -5.91 -12.88
C ASP A 159 17.29 -4.45 -12.84
N GLU A 160 17.75 -4.02 -11.67
CA GLU A 160 18.30 -2.67 -11.47
C GLU A 160 19.60 -2.45 -12.25
N ALA A 161 20.45 -3.49 -12.38
CA ALA A 161 21.75 -3.36 -13.05
C ALA A 161 21.54 -3.18 -14.55
N VAL A 162 20.65 -3.95 -15.15
CA VAL A 162 20.27 -3.81 -16.57
C VAL A 162 19.61 -2.46 -16.83
N ALA A 163 18.68 -2.02 -15.98
CA ALA A 163 18.05 -0.72 -16.10
C ALA A 163 19.10 0.43 -16.05
N GLY A 164 20.07 0.31 -15.11
CA GLY A 164 21.16 1.27 -14.99
C GLY A 164 22.07 1.33 -16.23
N SER A 165 22.37 0.19 -16.86
CA SER A 165 23.16 0.13 -18.09
C SER A 165 22.48 0.79 -19.29
N LEU A 166 21.14 0.87 -19.27
CA LEU A 166 20.33 1.58 -20.25
C LEU A 166 20.20 3.09 -19.98
N GLY A 167 20.94 3.63 -18.99
CA GLY A 167 20.96 5.05 -18.65
C GLY A 167 19.82 5.49 -17.73
N ILE A 168 19.07 4.56 -17.12
CA ILE A 168 18.02 4.89 -16.17
C ILE A 168 18.63 5.26 -14.82
N SER A 169 18.31 6.45 -14.30
CA SER A 169 18.72 6.87 -12.95
C SER A 169 17.89 6.14 -11.88
N ILE A 170 18.49 5.11 -11.26
CA ILE A 170 17.86 4.28 -10.23
C ILE A 170 17.44 5.14 -9.03
N THR A 171 18.38 5.96 -8.52
CA THR A 171 18.15 6.81 -7.33
C THR A 171 16.99 7.78 -7.53
N PHE A 172 16.88 8.43 -8.69
CA PHE A 172 15.79 9.36 -8.97
C PHE A 172 14.42 8.66 -8.97
N HIS A 173 14.32 7.50 -9.62
CA HIS A 173 13.04 6.79 -9.72
C HIS A 173 12.64 6.14 -8.40
N HIS A 174 13.60 5.66 -7.60
CA HIS A 174 13.31 5.22 -6.23
C HIS A 174 12.84 6.38 -5.36
N ALA A 175 13.50 7.57 -5.44
CA ALA A 175 13.05 8.76 -4.72
C ALA A 175 11.63 9.17 -5.11
N LEU A 176 11.31 9.12 -6.40
CA LEU A 176 9.96 9.39 -6.89
C LEU A 176 8.94 8.38 -6.36
N ALA A 177 9.29 7.09 -6.31
CA ALA A 177 8.42 6.05 -5.76
C ALA A 177 8.16 6.27 -4.26
N PHE A 178 9.18 6.63 -3.48
CA PHE A 178 9.05 6.97 -2.06
C PHE A 178 8.21 8.23 -1.85
N ALA A 179 8.40 9.26 -2.67
CA ALA A 179 7.64 10.50 -2.61
C ALA A 179 6.15 10.27 -2.85
N LEU A 180 5.81 9.53 -3.91
CA LEU A 180 4.42 9.20 -4.25
C LEU A 180 3.78 8.30 -3.20
N SER A 181 4.50 7.27 -2.75
CA SER A 181 4.05 6.40 -1.66
C SER A 181 3.80 7.22 -0.39
N GLY A 182 4.73 8.08 -0.01
CA GLY A 182 4.60 8.94 1.16
C GLY A 182 3.40 9.87 1.07
N ALA A 183 3.18 10.50 -0.09
CA ALA A 183 2.03 11.37 -0.30
C ALA A 183 0.70 10.63 -0.10
N ILE A 184 0.56 9.43 -0.69
CA ILE A 184 -0.66 8.62 -0.57
C ILE A 184 -0.82 8.09 0.86
N ALA A 185 0.28 7.63 1.49
CA ALA A 185 0.26 7.15 2.87
C ALA A 185 -0.27 8.21 3.84
N ALA A 186 0.30 9.41 3.79
CA ALA A 186 -0.10 10.51 4.67
C ALA A 186 -1.50 11.04 4.35
N LEU A 187 -1.90 11.06 3.07
CA LEU A 187 -3.26 11.41 2.67
C LEU A 187 -4.28 10.49 3.34
N PHE A 188 -4.11 9.18 3.19
CA PHE A 188 -5.04 8.20 3.80
C PHE A 188 -4.90 8.13 5.31
N GLY A 189 -3.72 8.41 5.88
CA GLY A 189 -3.54 8.60 7.32
C GLY A 189 -4.36 9.77 7.86
N ALA A 190 -4.34 10.91 7.17
CA ALA A 190 -5.15 12.07 7.51
C ALA A 190 -6.66 11.78 7.39
N LEU A 191 -7.09 11.10 6.34
CA LEU A 191 -8.48 10.69 6.16
C LEU A 191 -8.92 9.70 7.25
N GLN A 192 -8.03 8.79 7.67
CA GLN A 192 -8.29 7.88 8.79
C GLN A 192 -8.51 8.67 10.08
N ALA A 193 -7.67 9.65 10.40
CA ALA A 193 -7.84 10.48 11.59
C ALA A 193 -9.17 11.24 11.58
N GLY A 194 -9.57 11.80 10.43
CA GLY A 194 -10.86 12.47 10.28
C GLY A 194 -12.09 11.54 10.24
N TYR A 195 -11.86 10.23 10.10
CA TYR A 195 -12.92 9.21 10.14
C TYR A 195 -13.08 8.60 11.54
N ILE A 196 -11.96 8.28 12.21
CA ILE A 196 -11.93 7.68 13.54
C ILE A 196 -11.88 8.80 14.60
N TYR A 197 -12.68 8.69 15.65
CA TYR A 197 -12.74 9.67 16.74
C TYR A 197 -11.44 9.76 17.55
N SER A 198 -10.63 8.70 17.57
CA SER A 198 -9.45 8.55 18.40
C SER A 198 -8.35 7.83 17.62
N ILE A 199 -7.11 8.30 17.76
CA ILE A 199 -5.92 7.67 17.20
C ILE A 199 -4.90 7.38 18.31
N GLU A 200 -4.32 6.17 18.26
CA GLU A 200 -3.36 5.69 19.25
C GLU A 200 -2.06 5.26 18.56
N PRO A 201 -0.87 5.43 19.18
CA PRO A 201 0.40 5.03 18.59
C PRO A 201 0.47 3.55 18.23
N HIS A 202 -0.17 2.68 19.05
CA HIS A 202 -0.18 1.23 18.85
C HIS A 202 -0.91 0.77 17.58
N GLN A 203 -1.84 1.57 17.07
CA GLN A 203 -2.57 1.26 15.83
C GLN A 203 -1.63 1.24 14.61
N TYR A 204 -0.56 2.04 14.63
CA TYR A 204 0.44 2.16 13.56
C TYR A 204 1.67 1.26 13.78
N GLY A 205 1.44 0.11 14.42
CA GLY A 205 2.48 -0.86 14.75
C GLY A 205 2.65 -1.97 13.70
N PHE A 206 3.34 -3.03 14.12
CA PHE A 206 3.66 -4.19 13.30
C PHE A 206 2.44 -4.88 12.70
N ALA A 207 1.30 -4.90 13.41
CA ALA A 207 0.07 -5.53 12.92
C ALA A 207 -0.45 -4.84 11.64
N MET A 208 -0.52 -3.51 11.63
CA MET A 208 -0.92 -2.74 10.46
C MET A 208 0.06 -2.90 9.29
N LEU A 209 1.37 -2.93 9.61
CA LEU A 209 2.42 -3.20 8.64
C LEU A 209 2.24 -4.56 7.97
N ALA A 210 2.05 -5.62 8.76
CA ALA A 210 1.83 -6.97 8.26
C ALA A 210 0.58 -7.05 7.38
N MET A 211 -0.54 -6.45 7.82
CA MET A 211 -1.78 -6.40 7.04
C MET A 211 -1.61 -5.66 5.71
N THR A 212 -0.98 -4.49 5.71
CA THR A 212 -0.79 -3.69 4.50
C THR A 212 0.12 -4.40 3.50
N LEU A 213 1.23 -4.98 3.97
CA LEU A 213 2.14 -5.76 3.15
C LEU A 213 1.46 -7.01 2.58
N ALA A 214 0.74 -7.74 3.44
CA ALA A 214 -0.02 -8.93 3.05
C ALA A 214 -1.06 -8.60 1.97
N ALA A 215 -1.79 -7.48 2.09
CA ALA A 215 -2.75 -7.05 1.08
C ALA A 215 -2.10 -6.87 -0.29
N VAL A 216 -0.91 -6.26 -0.37
CA VAL A 216 -0.22 -6.07 -1.65
C VAL A 216 0.33 -7.37 -2.21
N ILE A 217 0.92 -8.22 -1.37
CA ILE A 217 1.48 -9.51 -1.82
C ILE A 217 0.36 -10.43 -2.29
N LEU A 218 -0.73 -10.53 -1.54
CA LEU A 218 -1.88 -11.36 -1.83
C LEU A 218 -2.63 -10.89 -3.07
N GLY A 219 -2.81 -9.59 -3.21
CA GLY A 219 -3.48 -9.02 -4.38
C GLY A 219 -2.65 -9.15 -5.66
N GLY A 220 -1.32 -9.02 -5.56
CA GLY A 220 -0.38 -9.02 -6.67
C GLY A 220 0.28 -7.66 -6.89
N ARG A 221 1.56 -7.68 -7.34
CA ARG A 221 2.40 -6.48 -7.46
C ARG A 221 2.48 -5.90 -8.87
N ARG A 222 1.90 -6.57 -9.87
CA ARG A 222 1.99 -6.15 -11.29
C ARG A 222 0.84 -5.25 -11.71
N SER A 223 -0.32 -5.42 -11.09
CA SER A 223 -1.54 -4.68 -11.43
C SER A 223 -1.94 -3.73 -10.30
N ILE A 224 -2.44 -2.54 -10.65
CA ILE A 224 -3.01 -1.58 -9.68
C ILE A 224 -4.23 -2.16 -8.96
N TRP A 225 -4.96 -3.08 -9.60
CA TRP A 225 -6.10 -3.76 -9.02
C TRP A 225 -5.71 -4.78 -7.95
N GLY A 226 -4.45 -5.25 -7.97
CA GLY A 226 -3.93 -6.20 -6.99
C GLY A 226 -4.13 -5.71 -5.55
N PRO A 227 -3.55 -4.58 -5.15
CA PRO A 227 -3.68 -4.04 -3.79
C PRO A 227 -5.13 -3.85 -3.33
N ILE A 228 -6.05 -3.48 -4.25
CA ILE A 228 -7.46 -3.30 -3.94
C ILE A 228 -8.11 -4.64 -3.61
N VAL A 229 -7.90 -5.65 -4.46
CA VAL A 229 -8.43 -7.01 -4.22
C VAL A 229 -7.81 -7.59 -2.94
N GLY A 230 -6.52 -7.39 -2.72
CA GLY A 230 -5.86 -7.83 -1.49
C GLY A 230 -6.41 -7.12 -0.25
N ALA A 231 -6.62 -5.82 -0.28
CA ALA A 231 -7.25 -5.06 0.79
C ALA A 231 -8.70 -5.53 1.04
N ALA A 232 -9.45 -5.82 -0.03
CA ALA A 232 -10.80 -6.38 0.09
C ALA A 232 -10.76 -7.73 0.82
N ILE A 233 -9.89 -8.63 0.42
CA ILE A 233 -9.75 -9.94 1.07
C ILE A 233 -9.37 -9.76 2.53
N MET A 234 -8.35 -8.93 2.85
CA MET A 234 -7.90 -8.71 4.22
C MET A 234 -8.95 -8.04 5.11
N THR A 235 -9.86 -7.25 4.54
CA THR A 235 -10.91 -6.56 5.30
C THR A 235 -12.18 -7.41 5.44
N PHE A 236 -12.65 -8.04 4.35
CA PHE A 236 -13.93 -8.76 4.36
C PHE A 236 -13.80 -10.19 4.90
N LEU A 237 -12.66 -10.84 4.70
CA LEU A 237 -12.50 -12.25 5.07
C LEU A 237 -12.55 -12.50 6.60
N PRO A 238 -11.93 -11.66 7.47
CA PRO A 238 -12.10 -11.78 8.91
C PRO A 238 -13.54 -11.54 9.37
N GLU A 239 -14.31 -10.72 8.64
CA GLU A 239 -15.72 -10.47 8.97
C GLU A 239 -16.60 -11.65 8.58
N ILE A 240 -16.35 -12.30 7.46
CA ILE A 240 -17.02 -13.54 7.06
C ILE A 240 -16.73 -14.68 8.06
N ALA A 241 -15.50 -14.72 8.60
CA ALA A 241 -15.10 -15.69 9.62
C ALA A 241 -15.60 -15.36 11.04
N ARG A 242 -16.32 -14.25 11.23
CA ARG A 242 -16.83 -13.78 12.53
C ARG A 242 -17.67 -14.79 13.32
N PRO A 243 -18.48 -15.68 12.69
CA PRO A 243 -19.20 -16.72 13.43
C PRO A 243 -18.28 -17.74 14.14
N LEU A 244 -17.00 -17.81 13.74
CA LEU A 244 -15.97 -18.66 14.34
C LEU A 244 -15.10 -17.91 15.39
N ALA A 245 -15.66 -16.88 16.02
CA ALA A 245 -14.98 -15.73 16.66
C ALA A 245 -14.12 -16.04 17.91
N GLU A 246 -14.13 -17.22 18.48
CA GLU A 246 -13.35 -17.53 19.69
C GLU A 246 -11.83 -17.47 19.46
N ASN A 247 -11.35 -17.52 18.20
CA ASN A 247 -9.93 -17.55 17.86
C ASN A 247 -9.55 -16.55 16.73
N ARG A 248 -10.02 -15.31 16.78
CA ARG A 248 -9.80 -14.28 15.75
C ARG A 248 -8.33 -14.10 15.32
N LEU A 249 -7.41 -14.10 16.28
CA LEU A 249 -5.96 -13.98 16.04
C LEU A 249 -5.39 -15.21 15.31
N LEU A 250 -5.83 -16.40 15.71
CA LEU A 250 -5.43 -17.65 15.06
C LEU A 250 -5.98 -17.73 13.64
N LEU A 251 -7.24 -17.35 13.43
CA LEU A 251 -7.85 -17.33 12.10
C LEU A 251 -7.15 -16.36 11.16
N ASN A 252 -6.81 -15.16 11.61
CA ASN A 252 -6.06 -14.19 10.80
C ASN A 252 -4.67 -14.72 10.43
N GLY A 253 -3.94 -15.33 11.36
CA GLY A 253 -2.65 -15.94 11.12
C GLY A 253 -2.72 -17.14 10.18
N LEU A 254 -3.67 -18.06 10.42
CA LEU A 254 -3.89 -19.23 9.58
C LEU A 254 -4.28 -18.83 8.15
N LEU A 255 -5.15 -17.84 8.01
CA LEU A 255 -5.60 -17.30 6.75
C LEU A 255 -4.44 -16.68 5.97
N LEU A 256 -3.57 -15.91 6.63
CA LEU A 256 -2.34 -15.38 6.04
C LEU A 256 -1.46 -16.52 5.51
N ILE A 257 -1.27 -17.58 6.30
CA ILE A 257 -0.46 -18.75 5.92
C ILE A 257 -1.09 -19.46 4.70
N VAL A 258 -2.38 -19.75 4.76
CA VAL A 258 -3.11 -20.42 3.66
C VAL A 258 -2.98 -19.61 2.36
N VAL A 259 -3.20 -18.30 2.44
CA VAL A 259 -3.13 -17.43 1.28
C VAL A 259 -1.72 -17.37 0.69
N ILE A 260 -0.68 -17.24 1.53
CA ILE A 260 0.71 -17.22 1.06
C ILE A 260 1.10 -18.54 0.39
N ILE A 261 0.64 -19.68 0.91
CA ILE A 261 0.94 -21.01 0.36
C ILE A 261 0.21 -21.25 -0.96
N PHE A 262 -1.09 -20.93 -1.04
CA PHE A 262 -1.91 -21.25 -2.20
C PHE A 262 -1.87 -20.21 -3.33
N LEU A 263 -1.50 -18.94 -3.02
CA LEU A 263 -1.43 -17.86 -3.99
C LEU A 263 -0.06 -17.15 -4.02
N PRO A 264 1.03 -17.87 -4.31
CA PRO A 264 2.39 -17.30 -4.25
C PRO A 264 2.64 -16.18 -5.27
N ARG A 265 1.79 -16.07 -6.30
CA ARG A 265 1.86 -15.01 -7.35
C ARG A 265 0.84 -13.89 -7.18
N GLY A 266 0.01 -13.93 -6.13
CA GLY A 266 -1.12 -13.02 -5.93
C GLY A 266 -2.35 -13.39 -6.77
N VAL A 267 -3.53 -13.02 -6.26
CA VAL A 267 -4.84 -13.36 -6.88
C VAL A 267 -4.97 -12.76 -8.27
N VAL A 268 -4.73 -11.46 -8.40
CA VAL A 268 -4.93 -10.72 -9.65
C VAL A 268 -3.85 -11.05 -10.67
N ASP A 269 -2.59 -11.14 -10.26
CA ASP A 269 -1.49 -11.46 -11.17
C ASP A 269 -1.63 -12.90 -11.71
N GLY A 270 -2.09 -13.85 -10.87
CA GLY A 270 -2.40 -15.22 -11.28
C GLY A 270 -3.53 -15.28 -12.31
N LEU A 271 -4.63 -14.56 -12.10
CA LEU A 271 -5.76 -14.48 -13.03
C LEU A 271 -5.34 -13.87 -14.38
N ILE A 272 -4.54 -12.80 -14.36
CA ILE A 272 -4.03 -12.17 -15.59
C ILE A 272 -3.14 -13.15 -16.37
N GLU A 273 -2.29 -13.91 -15.69
CA GLU A 273 -1.42 -14.88 -16.35
C GLU A 273 -2.22 -16.03 -16.99
N VAL A 274 -3.22 -16.56 -16.29
CA VAL A 274 -4.13 -17.58 -16.84
C VAL A 274 -4.89 -17.05 -18.07
N ALA A 275 -5.40 -15.81 -17.98
CA ALA A 275 -6.09 -15.17 -19.10
C ALA A 275 -5.17 -14.94 -20.31
N ARG A 276 -3.91 -14.57 -20.07
CA ARG A 276 -2.90 -14.41 -21.14
C ARG A 276 -2.51 -15.74 -21.77
N ARG A 277 -2.38 -16.83 -20.99
CA ARG A 277 -2.08 -18.16 -21.52
C ARG A 277 -3.20 -18.68 -22.43
N ARG A 278 -4.46 -18.42 -22.08
CA ARG A 278 -5.61 -18.77 -22.91
C ARG A 278 -5.69 -17.98 -24.23
N ARG A 279 -5.12 -16.77 -24.28
CA ARG A 279 -5.11 -15.91 -25.48
C ARG A 279 -3.90 -16.10 -26.38
N ARG A 280 -2.85 -16.85 -25.93
CA ARG A 280 -1.75 -17.22 -26.83
C ARG A 280 -2.24 -18.39 -27.68
N PRO A 281 -2.39 -18.23 -29.03
CA PRO A 281 -2.55 -19.35 -29.90
C PRO A 281 -1.35 -20.27 -29.72
N ALA A 282 -1.57 -21.59 -29.78
CA ALA A 282 -0.50 -22.57 -29.67
C ALA A 282 0.64 -22.14 -30.59
N ALA A 283 1.79 -21.85 -29.98
CA ALA A 283 2.97 -21.46 -30.73
C ALA A 283 3.23 -22.60 -31.75
N SER A 284 3.26 -22.23 -33.04
CA SER A 284 3.69 -23.12 -34.12
C SER A 284 4.96 -23.85 -33.68
N ALA A 285 4.97 -25.17 -33.87
CA ALA A 285 6.09 -26.04 -33.53
C ALA A 285 7.42 -25.44 -34.00
N PRO A 286 8.51 -25.63 -33.26
CA PRO A 286 9.80 -25.02 -33.56
C PRO A 286 10.23 -25.43 -34.98
N VAL A 287 10.50 -24.42 -35.80
CA VAL A 287 10.90 -24.53 -37.21
C VAL A 287 12.15 -25.42 -37.41
N GLY A 288 12.85 -25.76 -36.31
CA GLY A 288 14.06 -26.62 -36.36
C GLY A 288 13.82 -28.11 -36.66
N GLU A 289 12.61 -28.63 -36.44
CA GLU A 289 12.37 -30.07 -36.60
C GLU A 289 12.05 -30.47 -38.07
N LYS A 290 11.55 -29.52 -38.87
CA LYS A 290 11.34 -29.74 -40.33
C LYS A 290 12.65 -29.70 -41.12
N ALA A 291 13.61 -28.88 -40.72
CA ALA A 291 14.91 -28.79 -41.39
C ALA A 291 15.79 -30.05 -41.14
N ALA A 292 15.62 -30.72 -40.00
CA ALA A 292 16.38 -31.92 -39.68
C ALA A 292 15.85 -33.20 -40.41
N SER A 293 14.60 -33.20 -40.87
CA SER A 293 14.05 -34.31 -41.65
C SER A 293 14.37 -34.23 -43.16
N GLU A 294 14.58 -33.01 -43.70
CA GLU A 294 14.96 -32.82 -45.10
C GLU A 294 16.45 -33.08 -45.39
N VAL A 295 17.32 -33.03 -44.36
CA VAL A 295 18.76 -33.35 -44.53
C VAL A 295 19.03 -34.85 -44.42
N ARG A 296 18.05 -35.69 -44.06
CA ARG A 296 18.19 -37.14 -43.93
C ARG A 296 17.50 -37.94 -45.05
N ALA A 297 16.90 -37.28 -46.02
CA ALA A 297 16.37 -37.86 -47.26
C ALA A 297 17.30 -37.53 -48.43
#